data_c1d862ca2c62a151f2b5675d6a250936
#
_entry.id   c1d862ca2c62a151f2b5675d6a250936
#
_cell.length_a   1.000
_cell.length_b   1.000
_cell.length_c   1.000
_cell.angle_alpha   90.00
_cell.angle_beta   90.00
_cell.angle_gamma   90.00
#
_symmetry.space_group_name_H-M   'P 1'
#
loop_
_entity.id
_entity.type
_entity.pdbx_description
1 polymer ?
#
loop_
_entity_poly.entity_id
_entity_poly.type
_entity_poly.pdbx_seq_one_letter_code
_entity_poly.pdbx_strand_id
1 'polypeptide(L)'
;MITQENFKSVLLSLDFQENKSILSKSFPHTEGILKVDFHRKELIYPEDHGLTINERQTCNFSQNENFVVFECVHRLLSKGYKPEHIELEPKWKVGHGASGGRADILVKNQQSKPMLIIECKTAGKEFDNAWKDTKNDGGQLISYAQQIIETEFLCLYTSDFLDNICIFEYYVISHKDNPKILAEDDKLLSFEKAKDVKERFKVWKETYQLEATTKGIFEDNIPAYQIGKDKYTIEDLKFIDAKDKDKKYHIFRTILRKYNVSGRENAFDILVNLFLCKIVDETQHPQELKFYWKGIAYDNYYDFIDRLQGLYKYGMEKYLGEEITYVSNDDIENAFWPANRNAIKTTIKDYFRQLKFFTNNDFAFIDVYNKNLFNKNIKILLEIVQMWQDLRLKNQEQNQFLGDMFEFFLDNGIKQSEGQFFTPIPVTRFICMSLPLENIIKDNSELPRVIDFACGSGHFLTELAIQTKPFIEKYKKLEPSAFFKNIYGIEKESRLSKVAKVSAFMYGQ
;
A
#
# COMPACT_ATOMS: atom_id res chain seq x y z
N MET A 1 -0.55 13.13 23.48
CA MET A 1 0.87 12.96 23.85
C MET A 1 0.99 12.16 25.13
N ILE A 2 1.93 11.20 25.18
CA ILE A 2 2.24 10.45 26.40
C ILE A 2 3.00 11.36 27.35
N THR A 3 2.54 11.45 28.61
CA THR A 3 3.13 12.30 29.66
C THR A 3 3.17 11.51 30.98
N GLN A 4 3.92 12.01 31.97
CA GLN A 4 3.94 11.38 33.30
C GLN A 4 2.54 11.20 33.89
N GLU A 5 1.59 12.12 33.64
CA GLU A 5 0.24 12.09 34.17
C GLU A 5 -0.62 10.94 33.63
N ASN A 6 -0.51 10.65 32.32
CA ASN A 6 -1.30 9.60 31.68
C ASN A 6 -0.57 8.27 31.50
N PHE A 7 0.74 8.21 31.80
CA PHE A 7 1.56 7.03 31.51
C PHE A 7 1.08 5.75 32.18
N LYS A 8 0.51 5.86 33.39
CA LYS A 8 -0.11 4.71 34.05
C LYS A 8 -1.26 4.13 33.24
N SER A 9 -2.12 5.00 32.70
CA SER A 9 -3.24 4.58 31.85
C SER A 9 -2.76 3.98 30.54
N VAL A 10 -1.68 4.51 29.95
CA VAL A 10 -1.03 3.92 28.78
C VAL A 10 -0.60 2.49 29.06
N LEU A 11 0.13 2.25 30.16
CA LEU A 11 0.59 0.91 30.52
C LEU A 11 -0.56 -0.07 30.75
N LEU A 12 -1.63 0.36 31.40
CA LEU A 12 -2.81 -0.47 31.60
C LEU A 12 -3.49 -0.84 30.27
N SER A 13 -3.56 0.09 29.33
CA SER A 13 -4.09 -0.18 27.98
C SER A 13 -3.20 -1.13 27.16
N LEU A 14 -1.94 -1.28 27.54
CA LEU A 14 -0.95 -2.20 26.97
C LEU A 14 -0.85 -3.51 27.77
N ASP A 15 -1.81 -3.85 28.63
CA ASP A 15 -1.89 -5.07 29.43
C ASP A 15 -0.77 -5.25 30.48
N PHE A 16 -0.17 -4.16 30.97
CA PHE A 16 0.73 -4.24 32.11
C PHE A 16 -0.08 -4.54 33.39
N GLN A 17 0.45 -5.45 34.20
CA GLN A 17 -0.16 -5.86 35.46
C GLN A 17 0.40 -5.03 36.62
N GLU A 18 -0.49 -4.48 37.44
CA GLU A 18 -0.10 -3.67 38.59
C GLU A 18 0.13 -4.54 39.84
N ASN A 19 1.28 -4.35 40.48
CA ASN A 19 1.59 -4.90 41.79
C ASN A 19 2.20 -3.79 42.67
N LYS A 20 1.40 -3.22 43.56
CA LYS A 20 1.77 -2.06 44.39
C LYS A 20 2.13 -0.84 43.51
N SER A 21 3.37 -0.32 43.63
CA SER A 21 3.87 0.81 42.83
C SER A 21 4.50 0.40 41.49
N ILE A 22 4.57 -0.90 41.22
CA ILE A 22 5.24 -1.44 40.04
C ILE A 22 4.21 -1.97 39.05
N LEU A 23 4.27 -1.51 37.81
CA LEU A 23 3.58 -2.13 36.68
C LEU A 23 4.59 -2.96 35.88
N SER A 24 4.20 -4.17 35.50
CA SER A 24 5.07 -5.08 34.73
C SER A 24 4.33 -5.83 33.64
N LYS A 25 5.05 -6.16 32.57
CA LYS A 25 4.56 -7.04 31.50
C LYS A 25 5.67 -8.00 31.09
N SER A 26 5.33 -9.28 31.02
CA SER A 26 6.20 -10.34 30.50
C SER A 26 5.89 -10.61 29.04
N PHE A 27 6.90 -11.04 28.30
CA PHE A 27 6.83 -11.35 26.87
C PHE A 27 7.22 -12.82 26.66
N PRO A 28 6.26 -13.74 26.62
CA PRO A 28 6.52 -15.19 26.61
C PRO A 28 7.46 -15.67 25.50
N HIS A 29 7.44 -15.00 24.35
CA HIS A 29 8.27 -15.37 23.21
C HIS A 29 9.73 -14.88 23.30
N THR A 30 10.02 -13.98 24.24
CA THR A 30 11.34 -13.34 24.37
C THR A 30 11.95 -13.44 25.75
N GLU A 31 11.23 -14.05 26.72
CA GLU A 31 11.61 -14.20 28.13
C GLU A 31 11.90 -12.86 28.84
N GLY A 32 11.65 -11.73 28.19
CA GLY A 32 11.89 -10.40 28.75
C GLY A 32 10.73 -9.90 29.62
N ILE A 33 11.05 -9.05 30.60
CA ILE A 33 10.04 -8.38 31.45
C ILE A 33 10.33 -6.87 31.46
N LEU A 34 9.38 -6.07 31.00
CA LEU A 34 9.39 -4.61 31.22
C LEU A 34 8.71 -4.28 32.54
N LYS A 35 9.31 -3.35 33.32
CA LYS A 35 8.74 -2.88 34.58
C LYS A 35 8.83 -1.35 34.67
N VAL A 36 7.85 -0.76 35.34
CA VAL A 36 7.85 0.66 35.66
C VAL A 36 7.63 0.82 37.16
N ASP A 37 8.56 1.42 37.86
CA ASP A 37 8.44 1.77 39.28
C ASP A 37 8.02 3.25 39.40
N PHE A 38 6.74 3.48 39.72
CA PHE A 38 6.20 4.84 39.88
C PHE A 38 6.69 5.54 41.15
N HIS A 39 7.11 4.81 42.17
CA HIS A 39 7.66 5.39 43.38
C HIS A 39 9.09 5.92 43.14
N ARG A 40 9.93 5.11 42.47
CA ARG A 40 11.29 5.52 42.10
C ARG A 40 11.38 6.34 40.83
N LYS A 41 10.28 6.43 40.07
CA LYS A 41 10.21 7.05 38.72
C LYS A 41 11.24 6.44 37.76
N GLU A 42 11.26 5.10 37.72
CA GLU A 42 12.25 4.34 36.97
C GLU A 42 11.57 3.47 35.89
N LEU A 43 12.14 3.47 34.70
CA LEU A 43 11.80 2.60 33.57
C LEU A 43 12.83 1.46 33.54
N ILE A 44 12.38 0.23 33.72
CA ILE A 44 13.25 -0.95 33.92
C ILE A 44 13.09 -1.88 32.73
N TYR A 45 14.17 -2.10 32.04
CA TYR A 45 14.27 -2.94 30.85
C TYR A 45 14.90 -4.31 31.17
N PRO A 46 14.70 -5.36 30.35
CA PRO A 46 15.20 -6.72 30.62
C PRO A 46 16.69 -6.87 30.32
N GLU A 47 17.56 -6.19 31.11
CA GLU A 47 19.02 -6.29 31.01
C GLU A 47 19.51 -7.69 31.41
N ASP A 48 18.83 -8.35 32.32
CA ASP A 48 19.04 -9.73 32.73
C ASP A 48 18.85 -10.77 31.61
N HIS A 49 18.16 -10.35 30.54
CA HIS A 49 17.97 -11.12 29.32
C HIS A 49 18.72 -10.54 28.11
N GLY A 50 19.76 -9.72 28.36
CA GLY A 50 20.71 -9.27 27.35
C GLY A 50 20.42 -7.94 26.68
N LEU A 51 19.32 -7.22 27.01
CA LEU A 51 19.14 -5.87 26.54
C LEU A 51 20.23 -4.95 27.05
N THR A 52 20.87 -4.19 26.18
CA THR A 52 21.99 -3.31 26.54
C THR A 52 21.53 -1.87 26.69
N ILE A 53 21.95 -1.19 27.78
CA ILE A 53 21.71 0.23 28.02
C ILE A 53 23.03 0.93 28.27
N ASN A 54 23.34 1.98 27.51
CA ASN A 54 24.68 2.61 27.62
C ASN A 54 24.75 3.75 28.63
N GLU A 55 23.82 4.68 28.67
CA GLU A 55 23.91 5.89 29.55
C GLU A 55 22.72 6.06 30.51
N ARG A 56 21.70 5.26 30.38
CA ARG A 56 20.49 5.24 31.24
C ARG A 56 19.69 6.57 31.27
N GLN A 57 19.82 7.41 30.25
CA GLN A 57 19.04 8.64 30.18
C GLN A 57 17.55 8.35 29.87
N THR A 58 17.30 7.26 29.16
CA THR A 58 15.96 6.77 28.83
C THR A 58 15.32 5.92 29.96
N CYS A 59 15.99 5.75 31.09
CA CYS A 59 15.51 4.89 32.18
C CYS A 59 14.73 5.62 33.28
N ASN A 60 14.30 6.85 33.07
CA ASN A 60 13.67 7.69 34.09
C ASN A 60 12.53 8.55 33.52
N PHE A 61 11.84 9.30 34.39
CA PHE A 61 10.68 10.13 34.03
C PHE A 61 11.06 11.60 33.72
N SER A 62 12.34 11.90 33.46
CA SER A 62 12.81 13.28 33.28
C SER A 62 12.27 13.95 32.02
N GLN A 63 11.99 13.18 30.97
CA GLN A 63 11.51 13.65 29.68
C GLN A 63 10.35 12.77 29.18
N ASN A 64 9.38 13.39 28.51
CA ASN A 64 8.25 12.63 27.96
C ASN A 64 8.66 11.69 26.81
N GLU A 65 9.75 12.00 26.12
CA GLU A 65 10.33 11.15 25.08
C GLU A 65 10.73 9.77 25.61
N ASN A 66 11.16 9.68 26.89
CA ASN A 66 11.51 8.42 27.53
C ASN A 66 10.32 7.44 27.60
N PHE A 67 9.09 7.96 27.72
CA PHE A 67 7.88 7.13 27.70
C PHE A 67 7.60 6.58 26.29
N VAL A 68 7.93 7.36 25.24
CA VAL A 68 7.83 6.92 23.85
C VAL A 68 8.87 5.83 23.57
N VAL A 69 10.11 6.00 24.04
CA VAL A 69 11.17 4.97 23.94
C VAL A 69 10.73 3.68 24.63
N PHE A 70 10.19 3.78 25.85
CA PHE A 70 9.72 2.61 26.60
C PHE A 70 8.58 1.88 25.88
N GLU A 71 7.64 2.63 25.33
CA GLU A 71 6.52 2.09 24.55
C GLU A 71 7.01 1.44 23.26
N CYS A 72 7.97 2.04 22.55
CA CYS A 72 8.58 1.45 21.37
C CYS A 72 9.28 0.11 21.68
N VAL A 73 10.05 0.03 22.77
CA VAL A 73 10.65 -1.23 23.23
C VAL A 73 9.58 -2.26 23.57
N HIS A 74 8.48 -1.86 24.22
CA HIS A 74 7.33 -2.74 24.45
C HIS A 74 6.82 -3.35 23.13
N ARG A 75 6.67 -2.56 22.06
CA ARG A 75 6.24 -3.07 20.74
C ARG A 75 7.25 -4.02 20.12
N LEU A 76 8.54 -3.69 20.19
CA LEU A 76 9.59 -4.57 19.69
C LEU A 76 9.56 -5.94 20.39
N LEU A 77 9.46 -5.96 21.71
CA LEU A 77 9.36 -7.20 22.48
C LEU A 77 8.05 -7.96 22.20
N SER A 78 6.93 -7.26 22.09
CA SER A 78 5.62 -7.84 21.73
C SER A 78 5.66 -8.46 20.34
N LYS A 79 6.44 -7.90 19.43
CA LYS A 79 6.65 -8.37 18.06
C LYS A 79 7.54 -9.63 18.00
N GLY A 80 8.30 -9.91 19.05
CA GLY A 80 9.21 -11.06 19.14
C GLY A 80 10.68 -10.74 18.89
N TYR A 81 11.06 -9.46 18.89
CA TYR A 81 12.48 -9.11 18.94
C TYR A 81 13.03 -9.50 20.30
N LYS A 82 14.19 -10.17 20.33
CA LYS A 82 14.79 -10.60 21.56
C LYS A 82 15.50 -9.45 22.30
N PRO A 83 15.47 -9.40 23.64
CA PRO A 83 16.17 -8.37 24.41
C PRO A 83 17.64 -8.20 24.04
N GLU A 84 18.37 -9.29 23.81
CA GLU A 84 19.80 -9.32 23.43
C GLU A 84 20.09 -8.60 22.09
N HIS A 85 19.08 -8.37 21.27
CA HIS A 85 19.17 -7.66 20.00
C HIS A 85 18.75 -6.20 20.09
N ILE A 86 18.37 -5.71 21.27
CA ILE A 86 17.95 -4.32 21.49
C ILE A 86 19.02 -3.60 22.33
N GLU A 87 19.50 -2.49 21.80
CA GLU A 87 20.47 -1.64 22.47
C GLU A 87 19.90 -0.21 22.58
N LEU A 88 19.80 0.30 23.81
CA LEU A 88 19.40 1.67 24.08
C LEU A 88 20.60 2.57 24.15
N GLU A 89 20.43 3.78 23.62
CA GLU A 89 21.45 4.83 23.64
C GLU A 89 22.78 4.34 23.07
N PRO A 90 22.80 3.74 21.86
CA PRO A 90 24.00 3.12 21.29
C PRO A 90 25.15 4.13 21.22
N LYS A 91 26.35 3.67 21.63
CA LYS A 91 27.56 4.49 21.63
C LYS A 91 28.37 4.26 20.36
N TRP A 92 28.75 5.35 19.73
CA TRP A 92 29.66 5.32 18.57
C TRP A 92 31.03 5.88 18.94
N LYS A 93 32.08 5.23 18.46
CA LYS A 93 33.43 5.79 18.51
C LYS A 93 33.51 6.94 17.50
N VAL A 94 33.27 8.13 17.95
CA VAL A 94 33.47 9.34 17.14
C VAL A 94 34.95 9.69 17.13
N GLY A 95 35.54 9.91 15.95
CA GLY A 95 36.88 10.50 15.82
C GLY A 95 36.93 11.86 16.51
N HIS A 96 38.10 12.22 17.06
CA HIS A 96 38.31 13.44 17.86
C HIS A 96 37.64 14.69 17.22
N GLY A 97 36.66 15.26 17.88
CA GLY A 97 36.15 16.61 17.62
C GLY A 97 34.71 16.77 17.16
N ALA A 98 33.90 15.73 17.01
CA ALA A 98 32.50 15.85 16.71
C ALA A 98 31.62 15.35 17.87
N SER A 99 30.66 16.17 18.34
CA SER A 99 29.58 15.72 19.20
C SER A 99 28.65 14.84 18.33
N GLY A 100 28.93 13.55 18.28
CA GLY A 100 28.05 12.59 17.59
C GLY A 100 26.70 12.57 18.29
N GLY A 101 25.61 12.83 17.58
CA GLY A 101 24.27 12.58 18.05
C GLY A 101 24.14 11.11 18.48
N ARG A 102 23.19 10.81 19.35
CA ARG A 102 22.93 9.46 19.85
C ARG A 102 21.48 9.11 19.49
N ALA A 103 21.28 7.95 18.83
CA ALA A 103 19.96 7.44 18.61
C ALA A 103 19.39 6.83 19.90
N ASP A 104 18.09 6.69 19.96
CA ASP A 104 17.43 6.12 21.13
C ASP A 104 17.54 4.60 21.18
N ILE A 105 17.32 3.92 20.04
CA ILE A 105 17.28 2.46 19.96
C ILE A 105 18.04 1.98 18.73
N LEU A 106 18.90 0.98 18.92
CA LEU A 106 19.47 0.16 17.86
C LEU A 106 18.93 -1.25 17.98
N VAL A 107 18.37 -1.77 16.90
CA VAL A 107 17.95 -3.17 16.79
C VAL A 107 18.92 -3.91 15.88
N LYS A 108 19.41 -5.04 16.37
CA LYS A 108 20.31 -5.96 15.67
C LYS A 108 19.50 -7.11 15.06
N ASN A 109 20.01 -7.68 13.98
CA ASN A 109 19.43 -8.89 13.41
C ASN A 109 19.83 -10.14 14.21
N GLN A 110 19.34 -11.32 13.79
CA GLN A 110 19.63 -12.61 14.46
C GLN A 110 21.10 -13.00 14.44
N GLN A 111 21.93 -12.35 13.64
CA GLN A 111 23.40 -12.50 13.63
C GLN A 111 24.11 -11.38 14.40
N SER A 112 23.38 -10.65 15.25
CA SER A 112 23.87 -9.54 16.07
C SER A 112 24.48 -8.38 15.26
N LYS A 113 24.14 -8.23 13.96
CA LYS A 113 24.55 -7.11 13.14
C LYS A 113 23.52 -5.97 13.22
N PRO A 114 23.94 -4.70 13.15
CA PRO A 114 23.05 -3.57 13.08
C PRO A 114 22.04 -3.72 11.94
N MET A 115 20.75 -3.54 12.24
CA MET A 115 19.70 -3.69 11.24
C MET A 115 18.80 -2.45 11.15
N LEU A 116 18.36 -1.92 12.29
CA LEU A 116 17.42 -0.82 12.37
C LEU A 116 17.84 0.16 13.45
N ILE A 117 17.90 1.45 13.12
CA ILE A 117 18.01 2.54 14.07
C ILE A 117 16.65 3.19 14.24
N ILE A 118 16.23 3.44 15.48
CA ILE A 118 14.98 4.14 15.79
C ILE A 118 15.31 5.39 16.59
N GLU A 119 14.80 6.51 16.11
CA GLU A 119 14.74 7.79 16.82
C GLU A 119 13.30 8.02 17.26
N CYS A 120 13.08 8.23 18.53
CA CYS A 120 11.77 8.47 19.12
C CYS A 120 11.54 9.96 19.35
N LYS A 121 10.32 10.44 19.11
CA LYS A 121 9.92 11.81 19.39
C LYS A 121 8.54 11.83 20.04
N THR A 122 8.28 12.84 20.87
CA THR A 122 6.93 13.04 21.40
C THR A 122 5.95 13.37 20.28
N ALA A 123 4.71 12.89 20.41
CA ALA A 123 3.69 13.07 19.38
C ALA A 123 3.36 14.56 19.11
N GLY A 124 3.05 14.86 17.85
CA GLY A 124 2.71 16.18 17.35
C GLY A 124 3.95 16.95 16.91
N LYS A 125 4.10 18.20 17.38
CA LYS A 125 5.05 19.17 16.82
C LYS A 125 6.51 18.68 16.76
N GLU A 126 6.97 17.93 17.75
CA GLU A 126 8.35 17.43 17.77
C GLU A 126 8.58 16.38 16.69
N PHE A 127 7.67 15.42 16.58
CA PHE A 127 7.70 14.39 15.54
C PHE A 127 7.60 15.01 14.14
N ASP A 128 6.65 15.95 13.94
CA ASP A 128 6.45 16.62 12.65
C ASP A 128 7.68 17.45 12.23
N ASN A 129 8.30 18.17 13.17
CA ASN A 129 9.50 18.92 12.89
C ASN A 129 10.69 18.00 12.58
N ALA A 130 10.90 16.93 13.35
CA ALA A 130 11.97 15.97 13.10
C ALA A 130 11.83 15.33 11.71
N TRP A 131 10.60 14.99 11.29
CA TRP A 131 10.36 14.50 9.94
C TRP A 131 10.61 15.54 8.85
N LYS A 132 10.22 16.78 9.09
CA LYS A 132 10.49 17.90 8.17
C LYS A 132 11.99 18.14 8.00
N ASP A 133 12.75 18.15 9.09
CA ASP A 133 14.20 18.34 9.06
C ASP A 133 14.88 17.15 8.35
N THR A 134 14.44 15.92 8.60
CA THR A 134 14.91 14.72 7.87
C THR A 134 14.74 14.88 6.35
N LYS A 135 13.61 15.41 5.88
CA LYS A 135 13.37 15.64 4.44
C LYS A 135 14.17 16.82 3.86
N ASN A 136 14.56 17.79 4.67
CA ASN A 136 15.28 18.97 4.23
C ASN A 136 16.79 18.72 4.03
N ASP A 137 17.43 18.05 5.00
CA ASP A 137 18.88 17.90 5.06
C ASP A 137 19.36 16.52 5.59
N GLY A 138 18.44 15.63 5.86
CA GLY A 138 18.72 14.29 6.42
C GLY A 138 18.56 14.22 7.94
N GLY A 139 18.50 15.35 8.63
CA GLY A 139 18.30 15.44 10.08
C GLY A 139 19.19 14.51 10.89
N GLN A 140 18.72 14.07 12.04
CA GLN A 140 19.43 13.14 12.91
C GLN A 140 19.53 11.75 12.29
N LEU A 141 18.47 11.23 11.64
CA LEU A 141 18.41 9.87 11.12
C LEU A 141 19.54 9.55 10.13
N ILE A 142 19.75 10.38 9.10
CA ILE A 142 20.81 10.14 8.12
C ILE A 142 22.21 10.31 8.77
N SER A 143 22.33 11.17 9.78
CA SER A 143 23.60 11.30 10.53
C SER A 143 23.95 10.02 11.29
N TYR A 144 22.97 9.33 11.84
CA TYR A 144 23.20 8.03 12.50
C TYR A 144 23.59 6.92 11.52
N ALA A 145 23.01 6.92 10.31
CA ALA A 145 23.41 5.98 9.27
C ALA A 145 24.88 6.11 8.86
N GLN A 146 25.46 7.31 8.96
CA GLN A 146 26.91 7.51 8.75
C GLN A 146 27.75 6.90 9.86
N GLN A 147 27.22 6.81 11.08
CA GLN A 147 27.92 6.23 12.22
C GLN A 147 27.89 4.69 12.18
N ILE A 148 26.79 4.11 11.70
CA ILE A 148 26.64 2.66 11.54
C ILE A 148 26.27 2.36 10.09
N ILE A 149 27.29 2.30 9.25
CA ILE A 149 27.14 2.14 7.79
C ILE A 149 26.38 0.85 7.41
N GLU A 150 26.51 -0.20 8.24
CA GLU A 150 25.88 -1.49 8.00
C GLU A 150 24.36 -1.49 8.29
N THR A 151 23.81 -0.41 8.87
CA THR A 151 22.38 -0.33 9.17
C THR A 151 21.56 -0.28 7.89
N GLU A 152 20.54 -1.14 7.82
CA GLU A 152 19.72 -1.29 6.64
C GLU A 152 18.49 -0.36 6.64
N PHE A 153 18.01 0.01 7.84
CA PHE A 153 16.79 0.80 8.02
C PHE A 153 16.95 1.87 9.08
N LEU A 154 16.31 3.01 8.82
CA LEU A 154 16.24 4.13 9.74
C LEU A 154 14.76 4.42 10.01
N CYS A 155 14.38 4.58 11.27
CA CYS A 155 13.00 4.80 11.68
C CYS A 155 12.89 6.05 12.56
N LEU A 156 11.97 6.94 12.21
CA LEU A 156 11.46 7.98 13.10
C LEU A 156 10.14 7.49 13.68
N TYR A 157 10.03 7.42 15.00
CA TYR A 157 8.92 6.81 15.70
C TYR A 157 8.27 7.77 16.70
N THR A 158 6.96 7.68 16.84
CA THR A 158 6.19 8.33 17.90
C THR A 158 5.05 7.46 18.38
N SER A 159 4.62 7.68 19.63
CA SER A 159 3.38 7.12 20.15
C SER A 159 2.57 8.19 20.92
N ASP A 160 1.27 8.02 20.91
CA ASP A 160 0.30 8.91 21.55
C ASP A 160 -0.76 8.11 22.31
N PHE A 161 -1.47 8.78 23.20
CA PHE A 161 -2.56 8.20 23.97
C PHE A 161 -3.82 9.02 23.79
N LEU A 162 -4.77 8.49 22.99
CA LEU A 162 -6.02 9.13 22.63
C LEU A 162 -7.18 8.16 22.90
N ASP A 163 -8.27 8.66 23.49
CA ASP A 163 -9.49 7.88 23.76
C ASP A 163 -9.22 6.55 24.49
N ASN A 164 -8.27 6.55 25.43
CA ASN A 164 -7.80 5.37 26.17
C ASN A 164 -7.13 4.27 25.33
N ILE A 165 -6.67 4.62 24.14
CA ILE A 165 -5.94 3.72 23.24
C ILE A 165 -4.54 4.29 22.99
N CYS A 166 -3.52 3.43 23.10
CA CYS A 166 -2.16 3.78 22.71
C CYS A 166 -2.00 3.58 21.20
N ILE A 167 -1.87 4.68 20.48
CA ILE A 167 -1.62 4.72 19.04
C ILE A 167 -0.16 5.05 18.75
N PHE A 168 0.32 4.69 17.56
CA PHE A 168 1.69 4.98 17.13
C PHE A 168 1.72 5.37 15.65
N GLU A 169 2.76 6.11 15.31
CA GLU A 169 3.07 6.50 13.93
C GLU A 169 4.59 6.44 13.73
N TYR A 170 5.02 6.08 12.53
CA TYR A 170 6.44 6.05 12.23
C TYR A 170 6.72 6.19 10.73
N TYR A 171 7.96 6.60 10.42
CA TYR A 171 8.50 6.61 9.07
C TYR A 171 9.73 5.73 9.00
N VAL A 172 9.82 4.87 7.99
CA VAL A 172 10.98 4.02 7.73
C VAL A 172 11.65 4.42 6.43
N ILE A 173 12.93 4.69 6.48
CA ILE A 173 13.79 4.92 5.34
C ILE A 173 14.63 3.66 5.11
N SER A 174 14.58 3.08 3.92
CA SER A 174 15.53 2.05 3.53
C SER A 174 16.88 2.68 3.20
N HIS A 175 17.94 2.20 3.86
CA HIS A 175 19.31 2.63 3.66
C HIS A 175 20.10 1.57 2.88
N LYS A 176 19.41 0.80 2.03
CA LYS A 176 19.98 -0.22 1.15
C LYS A 176 19.92 0.23 -0.29
N ASP A 177 20.96 -0.11 -1.04
CA ASP A 177 20.94 0.06 -2.48
C ASP A 177 20.01 -0.96 -3.15
N ASN A 178 19.22 -0.50 -4.12
CA ASN A 178 18.44 -1.35 -5.00
C ASN A 178 19.21 -1.63 -6.30
N PRO A 179 19.77 -2.83 -6.47
CA PRO A 179 20.58 -3.15 -7.65
C PRO A 179 19.82 -2.99 -8.97
N LYS A 180 18.49 -3.20 -8.97
CA LYS A 180 17.67 -3.07 -10.17
C LYS A 180 17.56 -1.60 -10.62
N ILE A 181 17.38 -0.68 -9.66
CA ILE A 181 17.33 0.75 -9.93
C ILE A 181 18.69 1.25 -10.38
N LEU A 182 19.77 0.88 -9.68
CA LEU A 182 21.13 1.30 -10.03
C LEU A 182 21.59 0.78 -11.41
N ALA A 183 21.05 -0.35 -11.85
CA ALA A 183 21.32 -0.87 -13.19
C ALA A 183 20.59 -0.11 -14.32
N GLU A 184 19.61 0.74 -14.00
CA GLU A 184 18.84 1.51 -15.00
C GLU A 184 19.61 2.73 -15.52
N ASP A 185 20.49 3.32 -14.71
CA ASP A 185 21.28 4.49 -15.08
C ASP A 185 22.58 4.56 -14.25
N ASP A 186 23.73 4.47 -14.94
CA ASP A 186 25.07 4.54 -14.33
C ASP A 186 25.37 5.86 -13.58
N LYS A 187 24.54 6.88 -13.77
CA LYS A 187 24.66 8.17 -13.07
C LYS A 187 23.96 8.21 -11.72
N LEU A 188 23.17 7.19 -11.38
CA LEU A 188 22.50 7.12 -10.08
C LEU A 188 23.52 6.97 -8.96
N LEU A 189 23.22 7.67 -7.86
CA LEU A 189 24.05 7.63 -6.65
C LEU A 189 23.68 6.40 -5.83
N SER A 190 24.68 5.79 -5.15
CA SER A 190 24.48 4.64 -4.28
C SER A 190 24.92 4.93 -2.84
N PHE A 191 24.28 4.30 -1.86
CA PHE A 191 24.67 4.38 -0.46
C PHE A 191 26.05 3.77 -0.20
N GLU A 192 26.39 2.71 -0.94
CA GLU A 192 27.72 2.06 -0.83
C GLU A 192 28.87 3.03 -1.16
N LYS A 193 28.65 3.95 -2.12
CA LYS A 193 29.66 4.92 -2.56
C LYS A 193 29.66 6.21 -1.76
N ALA A 194 28.65 6.49 -0.95
CA ALA A 194 28.50 7.70 -0.18
C ALA A 194 29.48 7.77 0.99
N LYS A 195 30.28 8.84 1.08
CA LYS A 195 31.39 9.01 2.03
C LYS A 195 30.98 9.75 3.31
N ASP A 196 29.97 10.59 3.23
CA ASP A 196 29.51 11.43 4.33
C ASP A 196 27.98 11.58 4.39
N VAL A 197 27.49 12.25 5.43
CA VAL A 197 26.06 12.49 5.67
C VAL A 197 25.39 13.21 4.50
N LYS A 198 26.06 14.19 3.89
CA LYS A 198 25.51 14.98 2.78
C LYS A 198 25.36 14.12 1.52
N GLU A 199 26.35 13.28 1.24
CA GLU A 199 26.28 12.36 0.11
C GLU A 199 25.18 11.32 0.34
N ARG A 200 25.02 10.76 1.55
CA ARG A 200 23.92 9.83 1.89
C ARG A 200 22.55 10.49 1.74
N PHE A 201 22.40 11.69 2.24
CA PHE A 201 21.16 12.45 2.03
C PHE A 201 20.89 12.69 0.54
N LYS A 202 21.94 13.01 -0.24
CA LYS A 202 21.83 13.20 -1.68
C LYS A 202 21.40 11.91 -2.40
N VAL A 203 21.92 10.74 -2.00
CA VAL A 203 21.48 9.44 -2.51
C VAL A 203 20.00 9.24 -2.22
N TRP A 204 19.56 9.43 -0.98
CA TRP A 204 18.16 9.27 -0.62
C TRP A 204 17.25 10.25 -1.38
N LYS A 205 17.70 11.49 -1.57
CA LYS A 205 16.96 12.54 -2.30
C LYS A 205 16.88 12.28 -3.80
N GLU A 206 17.99 11.97 -4.45
CA GLU A 206 18.11 11.94 -5.91
C GLU A 206 17.81 10.55 -6.49
N THR A 207 18.34 9.50 -5.90
CA THR A 207 18.11 8.12 -6.36
C THR A 207 16.79 7.58 -5.83
N TYR A 208 16.51 7.73 -4.53
CA TYR A 208 15.33 7.16 -3.87
C TYR A 208 14.19 8.17 -3.63
N GLN A 209 14.27 9.39 -4.19
CA GLN A 209 13.20 10.40 -4.25
C GLN A 209 12.59 10.75 -2.88
N LEU A 210 13.37 10.72 -1.80
CA LEU A 210 12.95 10.91 -0.41
C LEU A 210 11.88 9.89 0.02
N GLU A 211 11.91 8.68 -0.52
CA GLU A 211 10.94 7.66 -0.19
C GLU A 211 11.09 7.20 1.26
N ALA A 212 9.96 7.11 1.94
CA ALA A 212 9.82 6.49 3.24
C ALA A 212 8.49 5.74 3.29
N THR A 213 8.42 4.71 4.13
CA THR A 213 7.18 3.95 4.36
C THR A 213 6.69 4.20 5.79
N THR A 214 5.38 4.08 5.98
CA THR A 214 4.70 4.18 7.29
C THR A 214 4.30 2.82 7.83
N LYS A 215 4.78 1.75 7.19
CA LYS A 215 4.56 0.34 7.51
C LYS A 215 5.86 -0.43 7.31
N GLY A 216 5.91 -1.65 7.83
CA GLY A 216 7.02 -2.58 7.56
C GLY A 216 7.78 -3.04 8.80
N ILE A 217 7.38 -2.64 10.02
CA ILE A 217 8.03 -3.05 11.27
C ILE A 217 7.04 -3.68 12.25
N PHE A 218 5.93 -2.99 12.56
CA PHE A 218 5.07 -3.32 13.70
C PHE A 218 3.75 -4.00 13.32
N GLU A 219 3.41 -4.09 12.03
CA GLU A 219 2.20 -4.72 11.55
C GLU A 219 2.17 -6.23 11.84
N ASP A 220 0.98 -6.79 12.15
CA ASP A 220 0.84 -8.18 12.63
C ASP A 220 1.38 -9.23 11.66
N ASN A 221 1.23 -8.99 10.37
CA ASN A 221 1.70 -9.87 9.29
C ASN A 221 3.21 -9.78 9.00
N ILE A 222 3.95 -8.86 9.64
CA ILE A 222 5.41 -8.74 9.48
C ILE A 222 6.10 -9.47 10.64
N PRO A 223 6.84 -10.55 10.40
CA PRO A 223 7.62 -11.20 11.44
C PRO A 223 8.75 -10.32 11.95
N ALA A 224 9.14 -10.50 13.21
CA ALA A 224 10.36 -9.88 13.76
C ALA A 224 11.56 -10.18 12.84
N TYR A 225 12.47 -9.22 12.71
CA TYR A 225 13.67 -9.26 11.86
C TYR A 225 13.42 -9.27 10.34
N GLN A 226 12.17 -9.18 9.89
CA GLN A 226 11.83 -9.08 8.48
C GLN A 226 11.24 -7.69 8.17
N ILE A 227 12.09 -6.66 8.30
CA ILE A 227 11.69 -5.28 8.01
C ILE A 227 11.58 -5.12 6.49
N GLY A 228 10.50 -4.50 6.06
CA GLY A 228 10.29 -4.23 4.65
C GLY A 228 8.93 -3.61 4.40
N LYS A 229 8.64 -3.36 3.13
CA LYS A 229 7.29 -2.98 2.76
C LYS A 229 6.38 -4.19 2.94
N ASP A 230 5.29 -3.93 3.62
CA ASP A 230 4.26 -4.91 3.93
C ASP A 230 3.75 -5.61 2.67
N LYS A 231 3.48 -6.90 2.77
CA LYS A 231 2.70 -7.62 1.76
C LYS A 231 1.24 -7.29 2.00
N TYR A 232 0.63 -6.55 1.08
CA TYR A 232 -0.80 -6.31 1.15
C TYR A 232 -1.55 -7.62 0.97
N THR A 233 -2.48 -7.87 1.89
CA THR A 233 -3.50 -8.92 1.78
C THR A 233 -4.86 -8.27 1.56
N ILE A 234 -5.87 -9.05 1.22
CA ILE A 234 -7.23 -8.53 1.05
C ILE A 234 -7.81 -7.95 2.36
N GLU A 235 -7.33 -8.42 3.51
CA GLU A 235 -7.75 -7.96 4.84
C GLU A 235 -7.24 -6.55 5.17
N ASP A 236 -6.14 -6.13 4.52
CA ASP A 236 -5.57 -4.79 4.70
C ASP A 236 -6.35 -3.71 3.93
N LEU A 237 -7.23 -4.12 3.02
CA LEU A 237 -7.97 -3.20 2.17
C LEU A 237 -9.24 -2.69 2.86
N LYS A 238 -9.45 -1.39 2.77
CA LYS A 238 -10.66 -0.71 3.27
C LYS A 238 -11.76 -0.72 2.21
N PHE A 239 -12.99 -1.00 2.59
CA PHE A 239 -14.13 -0.85 1.68
C PHE A 239 -14.31 0.61 1.27
N ILE A 240 -14.72 0.82 0.03
CA ILE A 240 -15.00 2.15 -0.50
C ILE A 240 -16.33 2.65 0.11
N ASP A 241 -16.27 3.78 0.81
CA ASP A 241 -17.47 4.48 1.28
C ASP A 241 -18.02 5.41 0.18
N ALA A 242 -19.33 5.65 0.21
CA ALA A 242 -20.01 6.62 -0.66
C ALA A 242 -19.39 8.04 -0.59
N LYS A 243 -18.90 8.43 0.60
CA LYS A 243 -18.19 9.71 0.80
C LYS A 243 -16.82 9.78 0.12
N ASP A 244 -16.20 8.62 -0.13
CA ASP A 244 -14.91 8.55 -0.80
C ASP A 244 -15.00 8.83 -2.30
N LYS A 245 -16.16 8.62 -2.93
CA LYS A 245 -16.35 8.79 -4.39
C LYS A 245 -15.94 10.18 -4.88
N ASP A 246 -16.57 11.21 -4.32
CA ASP A 246 -16.32 12.58 -4.75
C ASP A 246 -14.89 13.01 -4.49
N LYS A 247 -14.35 12.63 -3.32
CA LYS A 247 -12.95 12.90 -2.96
C LYS A 247 -11.98 12.22 -3.93
N LYS A 248 -12.17 10.95 -4.25
CA LYS A 248 -11.31 10.20 -5.18
C LYS A 248 -11.40 10.74 -6.59
N TYR A 249 -12.60 11.12 -7.06
CA TYR A 249 -12.77 11.79 -8.33
C TYR A 249 -12.00 13.11 -8.41
N HIS A 250 -12.10 13.96 -7.38
CA HIS A 250 -11.36 15.22 -7.32
C HIS A 250 -9.83 15.02 -7.30
N ILE A 251 -9.35 14.02 -6.57
CA ILE A 251 -7.92 13.67 -6.56
C ILE A 251 -7.47 13.23 -7.95
N PHE A 252 -8.21 12.32 -8.59
CA PHE A 252 -7.89 11.85 -9.94
C PHE A 252 -7.81 13.01 -10.94
N ARG A 253 -8.80 13.88 -10.96
CA ARG A 253 -8.77 15.09 -11.81
C ARG A 253 -7.59 16.00 -11.51
N THR A 254 -7.22 16.12 -10.25
CA THR A 254 -6.06 16.93 -9.83
C THR A 254 -4.76 16.34 -10.35
N ILE A 255 -4.61 15.01 -10.28
CA ILE A 255 -3.46 14.29 -10.87
C ILE A 255 -3.40 14.55 -12.38
N LEU A 256 -4.49 14.36 -13.11
CA LEU A 256 -4.53 14.61 -14.56
C LEU A 256 -4.13 16.05 -14.91
N ARG A 257 -4.64 17.04 -14.16
CA ARG A 257 -4.29 18.47 -14.37
C ARG A 257 -2.81 18.75 -14.05
N LYS A 258 -2.29 18.20 -12.96
CA LYS A 258 -0.88 18.34 -12.55
C LYS A 258 0.08 17.93 -13.67
N TYR A 259 -0.28 16.91 -14.44
CA TYR A 259 0.55 16.38 -15.51
C TYR A 259 0.12 16.84 -16.91
N ASN A 260 -0.86 17.73 -17.04
CA ASN A 260 -1.42 18.20 -18.29
C ASN A 260 -1.92 17.06 -19.20
N VAL A 261 -2.60 16.06 -18.61
CA VAL A 261 -3.27 15.01 -19.38
C VAL A 261 -4.54 15.57 -19.99
N SER A 262 -4.59 15.67 -21.31
CA SER A 262 -5.69 16.30 -22.06
C SER A 262 -6.83 15.35 -22.44
N GLY A 263 -6.53 14.08 -22.68
CA GLY A 263 -7.50 13.06 -23.09
C GLY A 263 -8.27 12.48 -21.90
N ARG A 264 -9.35 13.13 -21.45
CA ARG A 264 -10.13 12.66 -20.29
C ARG A 264 -10.76 11.29 -20.51
N GLU A 265 -11.28 11.03 -21.70
CA GLU A 265 -11.89 9.75 -22.06
C GLU A 265 -10.86 8.62 -22.03
N ASN A 266 -9.68 8.84 -22.65
CA ASN A 266 -8.58 7.89 -22.60
C ASN A 266 -8.11 7.64 -21.15
N ALA A 267 -8.04 8.69 -20.32
CA ALA A 267 -7.68 8.56 -18.92
C ALA A 267 -8.70 7.72 -18.14
N PHE A 268 -9.96 7.80 -18.48
CA PHE A 268 -11.00 6.97 -17.89
C PHE A 268 -10.88 5.51 -18.36
N ASP A 269 -10.63 5.25 -19.63
CA ASP A 269 -10.43 3.90 -20.17
C ASP A 269 -9.28 3.20 -19.44
N ILE A 270 -8.17 3.93 -19.20
CA ILE A 270 -7.04 3.42 -18.42
C ILE A 270 -7.45 3.15 -16.96
N LEU A 271 -8.27 3.99 -16.37
CA LEU A 271 -8.78 3.75 -15.02
C LEU A 271 -9.65 2.48 -14.96
N VAL A 272 -10.48 2.23 -15.97
CA VAL A 272 -11.25 0.97 -16.08
C VAL A 272 -10.32 -0.23 -16.22
N ASN A 273 -9.22 -0.11 -16.98
CA ASN A 273 -8.20 -1.15 -17.08
C ASN A 273 -7.56 -1.43 -15.70
N LEU A 274 -7.24 -0.39 -14.95
CA LEU A 274 -6.68 -0.52 -13.59
C LEU A 274 -7.68 -1.15 -12.62
N PHE A 275 -8.96 -0.84 -12.73
CA PHE A 275 -9.99 -1.49 -11.91
C PHE A 275 -10.13 -2.96 -12.25
N LEU A 276 -10.06 -3.33 -13.53
CA LEU A 276 -10.01 -4.74 -13.92
C LEU A 276 -8.80 -5.46 -13.30
N CYS A 277 -7.60 -4.85 -13.38
CA CYS A 277 -6.41 -5.39 -12.73
C CYS A 277 -6.63 -5.61 -11.23
N LYS A 278 -7.21 -4.63 -10.55
CA LYS A 278 -7.43 -4.68 -9.12
C LYS A 278 -8.45 -5.75 -8.72
N ILE A 279 -9.54 -5.89 -9.46
CA ILE A 279 -10.55 -6.94 -9.23
C ILE A 279 -9.95 -8.34 -9.43
N VAL A 280 -9.15 -8.51 -10.48
CA VAL A 280 -8.40 -9.75 -10.71
C VAL A 280 -7.51 -10.05 -9.52
N ASP A 281 -6.77 -9.06 -9.06
CA ASP A 281 -5.82 -9.20 -7.96
C ASP A 281 -6.52 -9.58 -6.64
N GLU A 282 -7.58 -8.87 -6.28
CA GLU A 282 -8.40 -9.15 -5.09
C GLU A 282 -9.04 -10.56 -5.13
N THR A 283 -9.23 -11.12 -6.34
CA THR A 283 -9.84 -12.43 -6.53
C THR A 283 -8.81 -13.56 -6.59
N GLN A 284 -7.69 -13.35 -7.30
CA GLN A 284 -6.69 -14.39 -7.57
C GLN A 284 -5.54 -14.40 -6.57
N HIS A 285 -5.25 -13.25 -5.94
CA HIS A 285 -4.11 -13.09 -5.04
C HIS A 285 -4.48 -12.51 -3.66
N PRO A 286 -5.55 -12.99 -2.99
CA PRO A 286 -6.05 -12.37 -1.75
C PRO A 286 -5.03 -12.37 -0.61
N GLN A 287 -4.05 -13.28 -0.62
CA GLN A 287 -3.01 -13.42 0.41
C GLN A 287 -1.71 -12.69 0.07
N GLU A 288 -1.53 -12.25 -1.17
CA GLU A 288 -0.37 -11.49 -1.62
C GLU A 288 -0.75 -10.64 -2.82
N LEU A 289 -1.36 -9.49 -2.56
CA LEU A 289 -1.82 -8.57 -3.58
C LEU A 289 -0.63 -8.06 -4.41
N LYS A 290 -0.85 -7.89 -5.71
CA LYS A 290 0.13 -7.42 -6.70
C LYS A 290 -0.13 -6.00 -7.18
N PHE A 291 -1.36 -5.52 -7.01
CA PHE A 291 -1.80 -4.19 -7.41
C PHE A 291 -1.38 -3.15 -6.36
N TYR A 292 -0.07 -2.97 -6.16
CA TYR A 292 0.46 -1.89 -5.35
C TYR A 292 1.91 -1.57 -5.75
N TRP A 293 2.32 -0.33 -5.44
CA TRP A 293 3.70 0.09 -5.57
C TRP A 293 4.50 -0.27 -4.32
N LYS A 294 5.54 -1.09 -4.47
CA LYS A 294 6.38 -1.53 -3.34
C LYS A 294 7.35 -0.46 -2.84
N GLY A 295 7.49 0.63 -3.58
CA GLY A 295 8.48 1.67 -3.34
C GLY A 295 9.78 1.44 -4.12
N ILE A 296 10.47 2.54 -4.41
CA ILE A 296 11.69 2.52 -5.25
C ILE A 296 12.85 1.76 -4.59
N ALA A 297 12.83 1.61 -3.26
CA ALA A 297 13.82 0.81 -2.54
C ALA A 297 13.67 -0.71 -2.78
N TYR A 298 12.50 -1.18 -3.21
CA TYR A 298 12.18 -2.61 -3.36
C TYR A 298 11.64 -2.98 -4.73
N ASP A 299 11.32 -2.00 -5.57
CA ASP A 299 10.63 -2.18 -6.85
C ASP A 299 11.30 -1.33 -7.93
N ASN A 300 10.98 -1.59 -9.18
CA ASN A 300 11.33 -0.73 -10.31
C ASN A 300 10.12 -0.55 -11.21
N TYR A 301 10.18 0.45 -12.06
CA TYR A 301 9.06 0.83 -12.91
C TYR A 301 8.65 -0.25 -13.91
N TYR A 302 9.62 -1.00 -14.42
CA TYR A 302 9.36 -2.06 -15.39
C TYR A 302 8.67 -3.27 -14.77
N ASP A 303 9.13 -3.72 -13.59
CA ASP A 303 8.48 -4.82 -12.85
C ASP A 303 7.08 -4.43 -12.38
N PHE A 304 6.89 -3.18 -11.99
CA PHE A 304 5.58 -2.65 -11.58
C PHE A 304 4.56 -2.70 -12.73
N ILE A 305 4.92 -2.17 -13.93
CA ILE A 305 4.04 -2.24 -15.10
C ILE A 305 3.82 -3.68 -15.54
N ASP A 306 4.85 -4.51 -15.51
CA ASP A 306 4.74 -5.93 -15.91
C ASP A 306 3.71 -6.66 -15.04
N ARG A 307 3.69 -6.41 -13.74
CA ARG A 307 2.64 -6.95 -12.84
C ARG A 307 1.25 -6.48 -13.23
N LEU A 308 1.08 -5.19 -13.52
CA LEU A 308 -0.21 -4.66 -13.96
C LEU A 308 -0.65 -5.27 -15.29
N GLN A 309 0.26 -5.41 -16.25
CA GLN A 309 -0.02 -6.04 -17.53
C GLN A 309 -0.40 -7.51 -17.39
N GLY A 310 0.25 -8.24 -16.50
CA GLY A 310 -0.13 -9.64 -16.19
C GLY A 310 -1.54 -9.76 -15.62
N LEU A 311 -1.91 -8.87 -14.69
CA LEU A 311 -3.27 -8.80 -14.14
C LEU A 311 -4.28 -8.42 -15.23
N TYR A 312 -3.94 -7.43 -16.07
CA TYR A 312 -4.79 -6.98 -17.17
C TYR A 312 -5.03 -8.09 -18.19
N LYS A 313 -3.98 -8.79 -18.62
CA LYS A 313 -4.09 -9.94 -19.52
C LYS A 313 -5.05 -10.99 -18.97
N TYR A 314 -4.86 -11.38 -17.71
CA TYR A 314 -5.74 -12.35 -17.06
C TYR A 314 -7.21 -11.87 -17.07
N GLY A 315 -7.44 -10.60 -16.73
CA GLY A 315 -8.78 -10.03 -16.72
C GLY A 315 -9.42 -9.99 -18.12
N MET A 316 -8.68 -9.58 -19.13
CA MET A 316 -9.16 -9.57 -20.52
C MET A 316 -9.53 -10.98 -20.99
N GLU A 317 -8.66 -11.96 -20.81
CA GLU A 317 -8.89 -13.32 -21.29
C GLU A 317 -9.96 -14.06 -20.47
N LYS A 318 -9.89 -14.01 -19.15
CA LYS A 318 -10.75 -14.83 -18.28
C LYS A 318 -12.08 -14.19 -17.92
N TYR A 319 -12.13 -12.85 -17.82
CA TYR A 319 -13.34 -12.16 -17.41
C TYR A 319 -14.05 -11.51 -18.60
N LEU A 320 -13.32 -10.98 -19.55
CA LEU A 320 -13.93 -10.31 -20.70
C LEU A 320 -14.03 -11.20 -21.96
N GLY A 321 -13.28 -12.32 -21.99
CA GLY A 321 -13.26 -13.23 -23.13
C GLY A 321 -12.51 -12.65 -24.37
N GLU A 322 -11.58 -11.72 -24.13
CA GLU A 322 -10.81 -11.04 -25.15
C GLU A 322 -9.33 -11.39 -25.05
N GLU A 323 -8.75 -11.95 -26.10
CA GLU A 323 -7.32 -12.23 -26.14
C GLU A 323 -6.52 -10.95 -26.38
N ILE A 324 -5.46 -10.77 -25.59
CA ILE A 324 -4.47 -9.71 -25.77
C ILE A 324 -3.07 -10.24 -25.88
N THR A 325 -2.27 -9.64 -26.75
CA THR A 325 -0.86 -9.97 -26.87
C THR A 325 -0.08 -9.38 -25.70
N TYR A 326 0.60 -10.25 -24.96
CA TYR A 326 1.43 -9.87 -23.83
C TYR A 326 2.66 -10.77 -23.74
N VAL A 327 3.81 -10.15 -23.54
CA VAL A 327 5.08 -10.83 -23.29
C VAL A 327 5.59 -10.35 -21.94
N SER A 328 5.77 -11.26 -20.99
CA SER A 328 6.26 -10.92 -19.66
C SER A 328 7.76 -10.55 -19.66
N ASN A 329 8.21 -9.90 -18.58
CA ASN A 329 9.65 -9.70 -18.41
C ASN A 329 10.39 -11.04 -18.31
N ASP A 330 9.78 -12.05 -17.68
CA ASP A 330 10.34 -13.39 -17.57
C ASP A 330 10.44 -14.08 -18.95
N ASP A 331 9.46 -13.89 -19.84
CA ASP A 331 9.53 -14.41 -21.22
C ASP A 331 10.71 -13.80 -21.97
N ILE A 332 10.95 -12.49 -21.82
CA ILE A 332 12.09 -11.80 -22.44
C ILE A 332 13.40 -12.33 -21.84
N GLU A 333 13.48 -12.48 -20.51
CA GLU A 333 14.66 -13.04 -19.85
C GLU A 333 14.95 -14.46 -20.34
N ASN A 334 13.94 -15.32 -20.39
CA ASN A 334 14.06 -16.71 -20.80
C ASN A 334 14.40 -16.86 -22.29
N ALA A 335 13.88 -15.98 -23.16
CA ALA A 335 14.20 -16.00 -24.60
C ALA A 335 15.69 -15.76 -24.89
N PHE A 336 16.39 -15.09 -23.99
CA PHE A 336 17.83 -14.82 -24.11
C PHE A 336 18.71 -15.73 -23.25
N TRP A 337 18.13 -16.71 -22.56
CA TRP A 337 18.83 -17.73 -21.77
C TRP A 337 19.14 -18.98 -22.63
N PRO A 338 20.34 -19.58 -22.59
CA PRO A 338 21.56 -19.23 -21.85
C PRO A 338 22.46 -18.30 -22.69
N ALA A 339 22.29 -17.02 -22.57
CA ALA A 339 23.16 -16.10 -23.28
C ALA A 339 24.50 -15.97 -22.56
N ASN A 340 25.57 -16.37 -23.17
CA ASN A 340 26.90 -15.89 -22.78
C ASN A 340 26.81 -14.36 -22.59
N ARG A 341 27.45 -13.83 -21.56
CA ARG A 341 27.51 -12.40 -21.21
C ARG A 341 28.14 -11.55 -22.33
N ASN A 342 27.52 -11.53 -23.50
CA ASN A 342 27.92 -10.70 -24.61
C ASN A 342 27.17 -9.37 -24.48
N ALA A 343 27.88 -8.26 -24.35
CA ALA A 343 27.33 -6.91 -24.20
C ALA A 343 26.26 -6.59 -25.27
N ILE A 344 26.40 -7.09 -26.50
CA ILE A 344 25.43 -6.91 -27.59
C ILE A 344 24.08 -7.57 -27.24
N LYS A 345 24.10 -8.80 -26.69
CA LYS A 345 22.86 -9.49 -26.33
C LYS A 345 22.12 -8.80 -25.17
N THR A 346 22.86 -8.28 -24.21
CA THR A 346 22.30 -7.48 -23.12
C THR A 346 21.62 -6.23 -23.67
N THR A 347 22.29 -5.50 -24.57
CA THR A 347 21.73 -4.30 -25.21
C THR A 347 20.46 -4.62 -26.01
N ILE A 348 20.41 -5.72 -26.75
CA ILE A 348 19.23 -6.14 -27.53
C ILE A 348 18.06 -6.46 -26.56
N LYS A 349 18.32 -7.21 -25.50
CA LYS A 349 17.34 -7.56 -24.48
C LYS A 349 16.73 -6.32 -23.81
N ASP A 350 17.60 -5.39 -23.39
CA ASP A 350 17.16 -4.12 -22.79
C ASP A 350 16.34 -3.28 -23.78
N TYR A 351 16.69 -3.31 -25.05
CA TYR A 351 15.92 -2.68 -26.11
C TYR A 351 14.52 -3.29 -26.24
N PHE A 352 14.39 -4.62 -26.23
CA PHE A 352 13.08 -5.27 -26.28
C PHE A 352 12.24 -4.98 -25.04
N ARG A 353 12.85 -4.95 -23.85
CA ARG A 353 12.13 -4.53 -22.61
C ARG A 353 11.59 -3.11 -22.73
N GLN A 354 12.41 -2.18 -23.21
CA GLN A 354 11.97 -0.78 -23.39
C GLN A 354 10.90 -0.67 -24.49
N LEU A 355 11.06 -1.33 -25.62
CA LEU A 355 10.11 -1.32 -26.72
C LEU A 355 8.73 -1.80 -26.26
N LYS A 356 8.68 -2.89 -25.51
CA LYS A 356 7.45 -3.43 -24.92
C LYS A 356 6.65 -2.37 -24.16
N PHE A 357 7.32 -1.54 -23.35
CA PHE A 357 6.65 -0.53 -22.53
C PHE A 357 6.38 0.77 -23.30
N PHE A 358 7.16 1.11 -24.32
CA PHE A 358 6.94 2.31 -25.12
C PHE A 358 5.83 2.14 -26.16
N THR A 359 5.52 0.91 -26.52
CA THR A 359 4.44 0.61 -27.49
C THR A 359 3.13 0.17 -26.85
N ASN A 360 3.13 -0.08 -25.53
CA ASN A 360 1.93 -0.50 -24.82
C ASN A 360 1.13 0.72 -24.34
N ASN A 361 -0.10 0.85 -24.83
CA ASN A 361 -1.00 1.94 -24.51
C ASN A 361 -2.01 1.61 -23.38
N ASP A 362 -2.06 0.38 -22.86
CA ASP A 362 -3.05 -0.05 -21.88
C ASP A 362 -3.05 0.78 -20.59
N PHE A 363 -1.86 1.33 -20.23
CA PHE A 363 -1.63 2.18 -19.07
C PHE A 363 -0.97 3.52 -19.40
N ALA A 364 -1.09 3.99 -20.64
CA ALA A 364 -0.46 5.22 -21.11
C ALA A 364 -1.42 6.42 -21.01
N PHE A 365 -1.30 7.22 -19.95
CA PHE A 365 -2.04 8.49 -19.78
C PHE A 365 -1.57 9.58 -20.72
N ILE A 366 -0.37 9.45 -21.26
CA ILE A 366 0.24 10.32 -22.28
C ILE A 366 0.90 9.46 -23.35
N ASP A 367 1.14 10.00 -24.53
CA ASP A 367 1.88 9.30 -25.57
C ASP A 367 3.31 9.01 -25.12
N VAL A 368 3.71 7.73 -25.19
CA VAL A 368 5.01 7.24 -24.71
C VAL A 368 5.82 6.71 -25.90
N TYR A 369 6.89 7.42 -26.28
CA TYR A 369 7.78 7.01 -27.35
C TYR A 369 9.26 7.20 -27.00
N ASN A 370 9.58 7.59 -25.76
CA ASN A 370 10.93 7.67 -25.24
C ASN A 370 10.98 7.54 -23.73
N LYS A 371 12.19 7.34 -23.15
CA LYS A 371 12.40 7.14 -21.72
C LYS A 371 11.87 8.30 -20.85
N ASN A 372 11.98 9.54 -21.30
CA ASN A 372 11.50 10.70 -20.51
C ASN A 372 9.99 10.72 -20.40
N LEU A 373 9.27 10.44 -21.49
CA LEU A 373 7.80 10.34 -21.49
C LEU A 373 7.33 9.10 -20.75
N PHE A 374 8.07 7.98 -20.87
CA PHE A 374 7.84 6.79 -20.06
C PHE A 374 7.91 7.14 -18.56
N ASN A 375 8.98 7.77 -18.09
CA ASN A 375 9.13 8.16 -16.70
C ASN A 375 8.04 9.17 -16.24
N LYS A 376 7.60 10.07 -17.13
CA LYS A 376 6.49 10.97 -16.84
C LYS A 376 5.18 10.19 -16.70
N ASN A 377 4.89 9.26 -17.62
CA ASN A 377 3.71 8.42 -17.57
C ASN A 377 3.68 7.54 -16.31
N ILE A 378 4.83 6.97 -15.93
CA ILE A 378 4.95 6.16 -14.70
C ILE A 378 4.57 6.96 -13.46
N LYS A 379 4.99 8.22 -13.35
CA LYS A 379 4.62 9.07 -12.20
C LYS A 379 3.11 9.27 -12.11
N ILE A 380 2.44 9.45 -13.24
CA ILE A 380 0.98 9.54 -13.29
C ILE A 380 0.35 8.23 -12.82
N LEU A 381 0.79 7.13 -13.40
CA LEU A 381 0.30 5.78 -13.09
C LEU A 381 0.49 5.43 -11.61
N LEU A 382 1.66 5.73 -11.05
CA LEU A 382 1.98 5.49 -9.64
C LEU A 382 1.04 6.27 -8.72
N GLU A 383 0.84 7.57 -8.94
CA GLU A 383 -0.07 8.38 -8.12
C GLU A 383 -1.50 7.83 -8.17
N ILE A 384 -1.94 7.35 -9.34
CA ILE A 384 -3.28 6.76 -9.52
C ILE A 384 -3.36 5.40 -8.83
N VAL A 385 -2.38 4.51 -9.00
CA VAL A 385 -2.37 3.21 -8.31
C VAL A 385 -2.32 3.39 -6.80
N GLN A 386 -1.48 4.29 -6.29
CA GLN A 386 -1.40 4.59 -4.85
C GLN A 386 -2.72 5.14 -4.28
N MET A 387 -3.49 5.86 -5.09
CA MET A 387 -4.83 6.33 -4.70
C MET A 387 -5.81 5.18 -4.45
N TRP A 388 -5.66 4.04 -5.17
CA TRP A 388 -6.59 2.92 -5.14
C TRP A 388 -6.05 1.68 -4.41
N GLN A 389 -4.74 1.56 -4.22
CA GLN A 389 -4.11 0.33 -3.71
C GLN A 389 -4.62 -0.11 -2.34
N ASP A 390 -5.01 0.83 -1.47
CA ASP A 390 -5.46 0.56 -0.09
C ASP A 390 -6.99 0.35 0.01
N LEU A 391 -7.70 0.41 -1.11
CA LEU A 391 -9.15 0.28 -1.15
C LEU A 391 -9.55 -1.07 -1.74
N ARG A 392 -10.62 -1.67 -1.23
CA ARG A 392 -11.23 -2.87 -1.76
C ARG A 392 -12.33 -2.49 -2.75
N LEU A 393 -12.16 -2.91 -4.01
CA LEU A 393 -13.15 -2.66 -5.06
C LEU A 393 -14.26 -3.71 -5.04
N LYS A 394 -13.91 -4.98 -4.78
CA LYS A 394 -14.89 -6.07 -4.73
C LYS A 394 -15.73 -5.95 -3.46
N ASN A 395 -16.98 -5.54 -3.63
CA ASN A 395 -17.92 -5.36 -2.54
C ASN A 395 -19.24 -6.08 -2.86
N GLN A 396 -19.86 -6.68 -1.83
CA GLN A 396 -21.19 -7.27 -1.94
C GLN A 396 -22.32 -6.25 -1.77
N GLU A 397 -21.98 -5.04 -1.31
CA GLU A 397 -22.94 -3.96 -1.13
C GLU A 397 -23.01 -3.08 -2.38
N GLN A 398 -24.22 -2.62 -2.69
CA GLN A 398 -24.48 -1.76 -3.86
C GLN A 398 -23.78 -0.41 -3.71
N ASN A 399 -22.77 -0.19 -4.53
CA ASN A 399 -22.40 1.16 -4.86
C ASN A 399 -22.22 1.26 -6.39
N GLN A 400 -22.84 2.21 -7.05
CA GLN A 400 -22.66 2.49 -8.48
C GLN A 400 -21.33 3.17 -8.77
N PHE A 401 -20.31 2.88 -7.96
CA PHE A 401 -19.07 3.64 -7.97
C PHE A 401 -18.46 3.82 -9.36
N LEU A 402 -18.36 2.73 -10.14
CA LEU A 402 -17.77 2.80 -11.47
C LEU A 402 -18.66 3.53 -12.48
N GLY A 403 -19.97 3.31 -12.41
CA GLY A 403 -20.95 4.02 -13.24
C GLY A 403 -20.97 5.52 -12.96
N ASP A 404 -21.03 5.88 -11.67
CA ASP A 404 -20.97 7.29 -11.25
C ASP A 404 -19.63 7.94 -11.67
N MET A 405 -18.52 7.24 -11.52
CA MET A 405 -17.22 7.73 -11.99
C MET A 405 -17.24 7.97 -13.50
N PHE A 406 -17.80 7.04 -14.27
CA PHE A 406 -17.93 7.22 -15.72
C PHE A 406 -18.78 8.43 -16.05
N GLU A 407 -19.92 8.61 -15.39
CA GLU A 407 -20.80 9.75 -15.58
C GLU A 407 -20.12 11.09 -15.31
N PHE A 408 -19.25 11.15 -14.28
CA PHE A 408 -18.47 12.36 -13.98
C PHE A 408 -17.41 12.69 -15.05
N PHE A 409 -16.92 11.67 -15.79
CA PHE A 409 -15.92 11.89 -16.85
C PHE A 409 -16.50 12.34 -18.17
N LEU A 410 -17.78 12.01 -18.44
CA LEU A 410 -18.43 12.48 -19.64
C LEU A 410 -18.73 13.98 -19.53
N ASP A 411 -18.25 14.77 -20.48
CA ASP A 411 -18.64 16.16 -20.59
C ASP A 411 -20.13 16.27 -20.91
N ASN A 412 -20.78 17.31 -20.41
CA ASN A 412 -22.21 17.53 -20.65
C ASN A 412 -22.56 17.60 -22.14
N GLY A 413 -21.63 18.04 -22.99
CA GLY A 413 -21.80 18.05 -24.46
C GLY A 413 -21.85 16.65 -25.06
N ILE A 414 -21.00 15.73 -24.59
CA ILE A 414 -20.97 14.33 -25.04
C ILE A 414 -22.21 13.59 -24.54
N LYS A 415 -22.61 13.81 -23.28
CA LYS A 415 -23.86 13.25 -22.74
C LYS A 415 -25.09 13.62 -23.62
N GLN A 416 -25.16 14.85 -24.06
CA GLN A 416 -26.27 15.31 -24.87
C GLN A 416 -26.23 14.82 -26.34
N SER A 417 -25.02 14.73 -26.93
CA SER A 417 -24.88 14.33 -28.34
C SER A 417 -25.05 12.83 -28.55
N GLU A 418 -24.67 12.00 -27.57
CA GLU A 418 -24.73 10.54 -27.68
C GLU A 418 -25.89 9.91 -26.88
N GLY A 419 -26.67 10.71 -26.17
CA GLY A 419 -27.83 10.25 -25.39
C GLY A 419 -27.41 9.34 -24.20
N GLN A 420 -26.18 9.48 -23.72
CA GLN A 420 -25.62 8.65 -22.62
C GLN A 420 -26.06 9.20 -21.27
N PHE A 421 -27.22 8.80 -20.82
CA PHE A 421 -27.73 9.11 -19.50
C PHE A 421 -27.81 7.83 -18.65
N PHE A 422 -27.32 7.91 -17.42
CA PHE A 422 -27.44 6.80 -16.49
C PHE A 422 -28.69 6.94 -15.65
N THR A 423 -29.44 5.85 -15.54
CA THR A 423 -30.61 5.81 -14.68
C THR A 423 -30.15 5.78 -13.21
N PRO A 424 -30.58 6.76 -12.37
CA PRO A 424 -30.20 6.79 -10.96
C PRO A 424 -30.61 5.51 -10.21
N ILE A 425 -29.79 5.06 -9.27
CA ILE A 425 -30.04 3.83 -8.46
C ILE A 425 -31.45 3.77 -7.88
N PRO A 426 -32.00 4.84 -7.24
CA PRO A 426 -33.34 4.75 -6.67
C PRO A 426 -34.40 4.40 -7.71
N VAL A 427 -34.25 4.88 -8.95
CA VAL A 427 -35.18 4.60 -10.06
C VAL A 427 -34.98 3.16 -10.56
N THR A 428 -33.73 2.75 -10.78
CA THR A 428 -33.40 1.37 -11.19
C THR A 428 -33.90 0.37 -10.18
N ARG A 429 -33.68 0.62 -8.89
CA ARG A 429 -34.16 -0.19 -7.77
C ARG A 429 -35.67 -0.26 -7.72
N PHE A 430 -36.35 0.88 -7.84
CA PHE A 430 -37.81 0.93 -7.86
C PHE A 430 -38.38 0.07 -8.99
N ILE A 431 -37.82 0.18 -10.20
CA ILE A 431 -38.26 -0.62 -11.34
C ILE A 431 -38.02 -2.11 -11.10
N CYS A 432 -36.81 -2.50 -10.66
CA CYS A 432 -36.51 -3.91 -10.38
C CYS A 432 -37.39 -4.48 -9.26
N MET A 433 -37.65 -3.74 -8.20
CA MET A 433 -38.51 -4.18 -7.10
C MET A 433 -40.01 -4.20 -7.49
N SER A 434 -40.40 -3.50 -8.54
CA SER A 434 -41.78 -3.53 -9.06
C SER A 434 -42.08 -4.80 -9.85
N LEU A 435 -41.06 -5.56 -10.22
CA LEU A 435 -41.22 -6.85 -10.89
C LEU A 435 -41.62 -7.93 -9.87
N PRO A 436 -42.48 -8.89 -10.24
CA PRO A 436 -42.90 -9.98 -9.33
C PRO A 436 -41.82 -11.05 -9.20
N LEU A 437 -40.58 -10.66 -8.83
CA LEU A 437 -39.39 -11.51 -8.82
C LEU A 437 -39.55 -12.73 -7.92
N GLU A 438 -40.16 -12.57 -6.74
CA GLU A 438 -40.40 -13.68 -5.84
C GLU A 438 -41.26 -14.76 -6.48
N ASN A 439 -42.37 -14.39 -7.11
CA ASN A 439 -43.27 -15.32 -7.78
C ASN A 439 -42.59 -15.97 -8.97
N ILE A 440 -41.88 -15.19 -9.80
CA ILE A 440 -41.16 -15.69 -10.96
C ILE A 440 -40.14 -16.77 -10.54
N ILE A 441 -39.40 -16.54 -9.46
CA ILE A 441 -38.39 -17.48 -9.01
C ILE A 441 -39.05 -18.68 -8.29
N LYS A 442 -40.07 -18.45 -7.48
CA LYS A 442 -40.73 -19.50 -6.73
C LYS A 442 -41.46 -20.49 -7.63
N ASP A 443 -42.24 -20.01 -8.60
CA ASP A 443 -43.22 -20.78 -9.34
C ASP A 443 -42.61 -21.51 -10.57
N ASN A 444 -41.45 -21.05 -11.08
CA ASN A 444 -40.77 -21.70 -12.20
C ASN A 444 -39.75 -22.74 -11.71
N SER A 445 -39.57 -23.85 -12.45
CA SER A 445 -38.57 -24.86 -12.14
C SER A 445 -37.15 -24.39 -12.37
N GLU A 446 -36.93 -23.53 -13.37
CA GLU A 446 -35.64 -22.97 -13.75
C GLU A 446 -35.54 -21.52 -13.33
N LEU A 447 -34.29 -21.02 -13.20
CA LEU A 447 -34.04 -19.59 -13.01
C LEU A 447 -34.39 -18.82 -14.29
N PRO A 448 -35.02 -17.66 -14.18
CA PRO A 448 -35.43 -16.86 -15.33
C PRO A 448 -34.21 -16.41 -16.14
N ARG A 449 -34.42 -16.17 -17.45
CA ARG A 449 -33.46 -15.50 -18.30
C ARG A 449 -33.83 -14.02 -18.37
N VAL A 450 -32.84 -13.18 -18.23
CA VAL A 450 -32.99 -11.72 -18.25
C VAL A 450 -32.12 -11.14 -19.35
N ILE A 451 -32.66 -10.21 -20.08
CA ILE A 451 -31.94 -9.46 -21.09
C ILE A 451 -32.25 -7.97 -20.96
N ASP A 452 -31.22 -7.15 -20.94
CA ASP A 452 -31.27 -5.71 -21.13
C ASP A 452 -30.60 -5.40 -22.49
N PHE A 453 -31.39 -5.01 -23.48
CA PHE A 453 -30.90 -4.79 -24.84
C PHE A 453 -30.34 -3.39 -25.07
N ALA A 454 -30.24 -2.56 -24.06
CA ALA A 454 -29.59 -1.24 -24.05
C ALA A 454 -28.93 -1.01 -22.66
N CYS A 455 -28.11 -1.96 -22.23
CA CYS A 455 -27.71 -2.08 -20.82
C CYS A 455 -26.79 -0.96 -20.32
N GLY A 456 -26.18 -0.18 -21.20
CA GLY A 456 -25.26 0.89 -20.81
C GLY A 456 -24.14 0.35 -19.91
N SER A 457 -23.99 0.92 -18.74
CA SER A 457 -23.04 0.45 -17.69
C SER A 457 -23.53 -0.75 -16.87
N GLY A 458 -24.69 -1.36 -17.22
CA GLY A 458 -25.19 -2.58 -16.59
C GLY A 458 -25.96 -2.39 -15.28
N HIS A 459 -26.40 -1.18 -14.95
CA HIS A 459 -27.05 -0.87 -13.66
C HIS A 459 -28.30 -1.71 -13.39
N PHE A 460 -29.17 -1.89 -14.39
CA PHE A 460 -30.37 -2.74 -14.25
C PHE A 460 -30.02 -4.20 -14.04
N LEU A 461 -29.02 -4.71 -14.75
CA LEU A 461 -28.59 -6.10 -14.64
C LEU A 461 -28.01 -6.39 -13.26
N THR A 462 -27.16 -5.50 -12.76
CA THR A 462 -26.56 -5.60 -11.42
C THR A 462 -27.63 -5.49 -10.33
N GLU A 463 -28.54 -4.49 -10.42
CA GLU A 463 -29.62 -4.34 -9.44
C GLU A 463 -30.53 -5.55 -9.42
N LEU A 464 -30.89 -6.08 -10.58
CA LEU A 464 -31.74 -7.27 -10.66
C LEU A 464 -31.06 -8.49 -10.03
N ALA A 465 -29.77 -8.70 -10.27
CA ALA A 465 -29.03 -9.77 -9.66
C ALA A 465 -29.08 -9.70 -8.12
N ILE A 466 -28.96 -8.48 -7.58
CA ILE A 466 -29.01 -8.25 -6.14
C ILE A 466 -30.42 -8.49 -5.59
N GLN A 467 -31.46 -7.97 -6.25
CA GLN A 467 -32.84 -8.13 -5.79
C GLN A 467 -33.33 -9.59 -5.87
N THR A 468 -32.80 -10.39 -6.79
CA THR A 468 -33.17 -11.82 -6.92
C THR A 468 -32.44 -12.74 -5.93
N LYS A 469 -31.30 -12.32 -5.41
CA LYS A 469 -30.46 -13.12 -4.49
C LYS A 469 -31.23 -13.79 -3.35
N PRO A 470 -31.99 -13.06 -2.51
CA PRO A 470 -32.72 -13.65 -1.38
C PRO A 470 -33.78 -14.68 -1.80
N PHE A 471 -34.37 -14.50 -2.97
CA PHE A 471 -35.39 -15.45 -3.49
C PHE A 471 -34.76 -16.73 -4.04
N ILE A 472 -33.59 -16.62 -4.68
CA ILE A 472 -32.83 -17.78 -5.18
C ILE A 472 -32.38 -18.64 -4.00
N GLU A 473 -31.80 -18.02 -2.99
CA GLU A 473 -31.39 -18.73 -1.75
C GLU A 473 -32.58 -19.43 -1.06
N LYS A 474 -33.70 -18.70 -0.93
CA LYS A 474 -34.91 -19.18 -0.23
C LYS A 474 -35.60 -20.32 -0.98
N TYR A 475 -35.86 -20.19 -2.27
CA TYR A 475 -36.72 -21.06 -3.03
C TYR A 475 -36.00 -22.12 -3.89
N LYS A 476 -34.77 -21.82 -4.34
CA LYS A 476 -34.00 -22.76 -5.16
C LYS A 476 -32.87 -23.44 -4.39
N LYS A 477 -32.48 -22.91 -3.23
CA LYS A 477 -31.35 -23.40 -2.44
C LYS A 477 -30.06 -23.46 -3.27
N LEU A 478 -29.89 -22.50 -4.17
CA LEU A 478 -28.73 -22.37 -5.04
C LEU A 478 -27.92 -21.15 -4.59
N GLU A 479 -26.62 -21.19 -4.88
CA GLU A 479 -25.80 -19.99 -4.76
C GLU A 479 -26.27 -18.94 -5.77
N PRO A 480 -26.33 -17.65 -5.39
CA PRO A 480 -26.77 -16.57 -6.27
C PRO A 480 -25.99 -16.49 -7.59
N SER A 481 -24.73 -16.91 -7.58
CA SER A 481 -23.87 -16.97 -8.77
C SER A 481 -24.45 -17.89 -9.88
N ALA A 482 -25.30 -18.85 -9.53
CA ALA A 482 -25.99 -19.68 -10.53
C ALA A 482 -26.90 -18.89 -11.47
N PHE A 483 -27.33 -17.70 -11.05
CA PHE A 483 -28.19 -16.82 -11.86
C PHE A 483 -27.42 -16.00 -12.88
N PHE A 484 -26.13 -15.70 -12.62
CA PHE A 484 -25.36 -14.78 -13.47
C PHE A 484 -25.25 -15.23 -14.93
N LYS A 485 -25.19 -16.54 -15.18
CA LYS A 485 -25.22 -17.11 -16.55
C LYS A 485 -26.52 -16.90 -17.31
N ASN A 486 -27.58 -16.46 -16.62
CA ASN A 486 -28.88 -16.20 -17.20
C ASN A 486 -29.13 -14.69 -17.42
N ILE A 487 -28.13 -13.85 -17.10
CA ILE A 487 -28.22 -12.41 -17.25
C ILE A 487 -27.46 -11.99 -18.51
N TYR A 488 -28.13 -11.31 -19.41
CA TYR A 488 -27.61 -10.88 -20.71
C TYR A 488 -27.76 -9.39 -20.86
N GLY A 489 -26.71 -8.72 -21.36
CA GLY A 489 -26.72 -7.31 -21.72
C GLY A 489 -26.32 -7.12 -23.19
N ILE A 490 -26.94 -6.21 -23.87
CA ILE A 490 -26.52 -5.74 -25.19
C ILE A 490 -26.20 -4.26 -25.09
N GLU A 491 -24.98 -3.90 -25.48
CA GLU A 491 -24.51 -2.53 -25.53
C GLU A 491 -23.77 -2.29 -26.86
N LYS A 492 -24.10 -1.22 -27.53
CA LYS A 492 -23.54 -0.86 -28.85
C LYS A 492 -22.11 -0.33 -28.71
N GLU A 493 -21.86 0.41 -27.65
CA GLU A 493 -20.59 1.08 -27.42
C GLU A 493 -19.66 0.15 -26.61
N SER A 494 -18.51 -0.19 -27.20
CA SER A 494 -17.54 -1.13 -26.59
C SER A 494 -17.00 -0.68 -25.24
N ARG A 495 -16.82 0.63 -25.05
CA ARG A 495 -16.37 1.24 -23.78
C ARG A 495 -17.39 1.00 -22.67
N LEU A 496 -18.67 1.29 -22.90
CA LEU A 496 -19.76 1.03 -21.95
C LEU A 496 -19.92 -0.46 -21.66
N SER A 497 -19.82 -1.31 -22.68
CA SER A 497 -19.84 -2.76 -22.52
C SER A 497 -18.73 -3.24 -21.58
N LYS A 498 -17.52 -2.70 -21.72
CA LYS A 498 -16.40 -2.99 -20.82
C LYS A 498 -16.68 -2.51 -19.39
N VAL A 499 -17.19 -1.29 -19.22
CA VAL A 499 -17.61 -0.75 -17.92
C VAL A 499 -18.66 -1.65 -17.27
N ALA A 500 -19.68 -2.09 -18.02
CA ALA A 500 -20.72 -2.98 -17.51
C ALA A 500 -20.16 -4.30 -17.01
N LYS A 501 -19.26 -4.94 -17.77
CA LYS A 501 -18.60 -6.20 -17.37
C LYS A 501 -17.74 -5.99 -16.11
N VAL A 502 -16.89 -4.97 -16.08
CA VAL A 502 -16.03 -4.68 -14.92
C VAL A 502 -16.88 -4.35 -13.69
N SER A 503 -17.96 -3.58 -13.86
CA SER A 503 -18.92 -3.29 -12.79
C SER A 503 -19.58 -4.57 -12.25
N ALA A 504 -20.02 -5.47 -13.12
CA ALA A 504 -20.58 -6.75 -12.72
C ALA A 504 -19.62 -7.57 -11.84
N PHE A 505 -18.32 -7.65 -12.21
CA PHE A 505 -17.31 -8.34 -11.42
C PHE A 505 -17.05 -7.67 -10.07
N MET A 506 -17.16 -6.36 -9.94
CA MET A 506 -17.07 -5.65 -8.64
C MET A 506 -18.15 -6.13 -7.67
N TYR A 507 -19.30 -6.53 -8.16
CA TYR A 507 -20.42 -7.05 -7.36
C TYR A 507 -20.46 -8.57 -7.25
N GLY A 508 -19.42 -9.26 -7.75
CA GLY A 508 -19.29 -10.71 -7.67
C GLY A 508 -20.14 -11.48 -8.67
N GLN A 509 -20.52 -10.81 -9.76
CA GLN A 509 -21.27 -11.41 -10.88
C GLN A 509 -20.32 -12.06 -11.89
#